data_192f4b0ced39e04b874f8c9c599ba793
#
_entry.id   192f4b0ced39e04b874f8c9c599ba793
#
_cell.length_a   1.000
_cell.length_b   1.000
_cell.length_c   1.000
_cell.angle_alpha   90.00
_cell.angle_beta   90.00
_cell.angle_gamma   90.00
#
_symmetry.space_group_name_H-M   'P 1'
#
loop_
_entity.id
_entity.type
_entity.pdbx_description
1 polymer ?
#
loop_
_entity_poly.entity_id
_entity_poly.type
_entity_poly.pdbx_seq_one_letter_code
_entity_poly.pdbx_strand_id
1 'polypeptide(L)'
;MAESFDTFNCDSQCCNYKITPYKQIKWNNGDGWKSTSGKIVKAGGFIIDPSTHKILLVQSRGQLWGPPKGTIQDNESIEDCAIREVMEETGIQLNRAQFIGQPTLVKNKAMYYTVELNEANFEPQNHILDNDANGIGWFNIECLDGLIREKKISINQHCKILIKKFFRKHIS
;
A
#
# COMPACT_ATOMS: atom_id res chain seq x y z
N MET A 1 -22.71 -13.85 2.34
CA MET A 1 -22.88 -12.67 3.23
C MET A 1 -21.84 -11.64 2.87
N ALA A 2 -22.24 -10.41 2.60
CA ALA A 2 -21.28 -9.33 2.36
C ALA A 2 -20.52 -9.06 3.69
N GLU A 3 -19.19 -9.14 3.67
CA GLU A 3 -18.39 -8.73 4.80
C GLU A 3 -18.62 -7.22 5.02
N SER A 4 -18.98 -6.84 6.23
CA SER A 4 -19.15 -5.44 6.56
C SER A 4 -17.78 -4.79 6.75
N PHE A 5 -17.54 -3.70 6.03
CA PHE A 5 -16.36 -2.86 6.25
C PHE A 5 -16.72 -1.70 7.16
N ASP A 6 -15.85 -1.41 8.10
CA ASP A 6 -15.92 -0.15 8.84
C ASP A 6 -15.20 0.92 8.03
N THR A 7 -15.91 2.02 7.76
CA THR A 7 -15.38 3.16 7.02
C THR A 7 -14.98 4.26 7.99
N PHE A 8 -13.79 4.79 7.81
CA PHE A 8 -13.23 5.84 8.65
C PHE A 8 -12.80 7.03 7.81
N ASN A 9 -12.86 8.21 8.41
CA ASN A 9 -12.40 9.46 7.81
C ASN A 9 -11.45 10.19 8.76
N CYS A 10 -10.60 11.07 8.23
CA CYS A 10 -9.89 12.05 9.04
C CYS A 10 -10.82 13.20 9.47
N ASP A 11 -10.33 14.08 10.35
CA ASP A 11 -11.12 15.22 10.84
C ASP A 11 -11.60 16.16 9.72
N SER A 12 -10.78 16.33 8.68
CA SER A 12 -11.11 17.12 7.48
C SER A 12 -11.99 16.37 6.48
N GLN A 13 -12.31 15.09 6.73
CA GLN A 13 -13.10 14.21 5.87
C GLN A 13 -12.55 14.00 4.45
N CYS A 14 -11.28 14.32 4.22
CA CYS A 14 -10.61 14.12 2.92
C CYS A 14 -10.00 12.74 2.77
N CYS A 15 -9.64 12.08 3.86
CA CYS A 15 -9.16 10.69 3.85
C CYS A 15 -10.35 9.75 4.00
N ASN A 16 -10.35 8.68 3.23
CA ASN A 16 -11.39 7.68 3.29
C ASN A 16 -10.74 6.30 3.26
N TYR A 17 -10.89 5.53 4.32
CA TYR A 17 -10.32 4.20 4.42
C TYR A 17 -11.29 3.21 5.06
N LYS A 18 -11.18 1.97 4.63
CA LYS A 18 -12.05 0.85 5.03
C LYS A 18 -11.20 -0.22 5.70
N ILE A 19 -11.70 -0.77 6.77
CA ILE A 19 -11.06 -1.87 7.50
C ILE A 19 -12.07 -3.01 7.67
N THR A 20 -11.62 -4.23 7.41
CA THR A 20 -12.41 -5.43 7.70
C THR A 20 -12.19 -5.82 9.16
N PRO A 21 -13.24 -5.83 10.02
CA PRO A 21 -13.07 -5.96 11.46
C PRO A 21 -12.55 -7.31 11.96
N TYR A 22 -12.49 -8.35 11.14
CA TYR A 22 -12.31 -9.73 11.64
C TYR A 22 -11.23 -10.60 10.99
N LYS A 23 -10.36 -10.09 10.14
CA LYS A 23 -9.21 -10.89 9.69
C LYS A 23 -8.08 -10.82 10.73
N GLN A 24 -8.17 -11.64 11.76
CA GLN A 24 -6.97 -12.01 12.51
C GLN A 24 -6.09 -12.86 11.58
N ILE A 25 -5.12 -12.22 10.97
CA ILE A 25 -4.11 -12.93 10.21
C ILE A 25 -3.28 -13.72 11.23
N LYS A 26 -3.44 -15.05 11.21
CA LYS A 26 -2.53 -15.92 11.95
C LYS A 26 -1.15 -15.76 11.35
N TRP A 27 -0.24 -15.20 12.11
CA TRP A 27 1.17 -15.23 11.77
C TRP A 27 1.60 -16.69 11.72
N ASN A 28 1.80 -17.23 10.55
CA ASN A 28 2.57 -18.45 10.42
C ASN A 28 4.03 -18.08 10.66
N ASN A 29 4.49 -18.35 11.88
CA ASN A 29 5.89 -18.16 12.31
C ASN A 29 6.90 -19.03 11.51
N GLY A 30 6.49 -19.61 10.37
CA GLY A 30 7.27 -20.59 9.63
C GLY A 30 8.18 -20.05 8.55
N ASP A 31 7.93 -18.85 8.04
CA ASP A 31 8.78 -18.27 7.01
C ASP A 31 9.74 -17.25 7.62
N GLY A 32 10.71 -17.80 8.34
CA GLY A 32 11.86 -17.05 8.76
C GLY A 32 12.46 -16.29 7.57
N TRP A 33 12.62 -15.00 7.72
CA TRP A 33 13.35 -14.15 6.80
C TRP A 33 14.69 -14.77 6.47
N LYS A 34 14.78 -15.51 5.40
CA LYS A 34 16.08 -15.87 4.84
C LYS A 34 16.63 -14.59 4.23
N SER A 35 17.60 -14.01 4.91
CA SER A 35 18.39 -12.91 4.42
C SER A 35 19.10 -13.35 3.12
N THR A 36 18.45 -13.11 1.99
CA THR A 36 19.11 -13.19 0.70
C THR A 36 19.80 -11.85 0.49
N SER A 37 21.06 -11.76 0.93
CA SER A 37 21.89 -10.59 0.74
C SER A 37 21.90 -10.17 -0.73
N GLY A 38 21.46 -8.91 -1.02
CA GLY A 38 21.63 -8.27 -2.32
C GLY A 38 20.55 -8.55 -3.36
N LYS A 39 19.49 -9.32 -3.07
CA LYS A 39 18.41 -9.60 -4.05
C LYS A 39 17.12 -8.84 -3.73
N ILE A 40 16.53 -8.22 -4.76
CA ILE A 40 15.17 -7.67 -4.68
C ILE A 40 14.19 -8.84 -4.57
N VAL A 41 13.39 -8.86 -3.51
CA VAL A 41 12.46 -9.95 -3.20
C VAL A 41 11.00 -9.55 -3.22
N LYS A 42 10.72 -8.24 -3.23
CA LYS A 42 9.37 -7.68 -3.24
C LYS A 42 9.22 -6.59 -4.29
N ALA A 43 8.01 -6.44 -4.80
CA ALA A 43 7.65 -5.33 -5.65
C ALA A 43 6.25 -4.82 -5.34
N GLY A 44 5.98 -3.58 -5.64
CA GLY A 44 4.68 -2.97 -5.43
C GLY A 44 4.53 -1.64 -6.13
N GLY A 45 3.40 -0.99 -5.87
CA GLY A 45 3.05 0.30 -6.44
C GLY A 45 3.00 1.40 -5.39
N PHE A 46 3.55 2.56 -5.73
CA PHE A 46 3.34 3.79 -4.98
C PHE A 46 2.37 4.67 -5.78
N ILE A 47 1.10 4.63 -5.40
CA ILE A 47 0.00 5.20 -6.16
C ILE A 47 -0.39 6.53 -5.55
N ILE A 48 -0.33 7.58 -6.37
CA ILE A 48 -0.52 8.96 -5.96
C ILE A 48 -1.66 9.56 -6.78
N ASP A 49 -2.54 10.31 -6.12
CA ASP A 49 -3.41 11.28 -6.79
C ASP A 49 -2.82 12.67 -6.59
N PRO A 50 -2.19 13.25 -7.64
CA PRO A 50 -1.57 14.56 -7.51
C PRO A 50 -2.58 15.70 -7.37
N SER A 51 -3.82 15.51 -7.81
CA SER A 51 -4.86 16.55 -7.74
C SER A 51 -5.39 16.74 -6.31
N THR A 52 -5.38 15.69 -5.49
CA THR A 52 -5.89 15.69 -4.12
C THR A 52 -4.81 15.56 -3.06
N HIS A 53 -3.54 15.39 -3.47
CA HIS A 53 -2.41 15.08 -2.58
C HIS A 53 -2.65 13.83 -1.72
N LYS A 54 -3.27 12.82 -2.32
CA LYS A 54 -3.53 11.55 -1.64
C LYS A 54 -2.65 10.43 -2.17
N ILE A 55 -2.44 9.46 -1.31
CA ILE A 55 -1.79 8.19 -1.65
C ILE A 55 -2.71 7.03 -1.31
N LEU A 56 -2.65 5.97 -2.11
CA LEU A 56 -3.39 4.74 -1.86
C LEU A 56 -2.54 3.83 -0.98
N LEU A 57 -3.08 3.46 0.16
CA LEU A 57 -2.45 2.55 1.11
C LEU A 57 -3.35 1.36 1.40
N VAL A 58 -2.72 0.26 1.77
CA VAL A 58 -3.37 -0.95 2.25
C VAL A 58 -2.87 -1.28 3.65
N GLN A 59 -3.73 -1.85 4.47
CA GLN A 59 -3.36 -2.40 5.76
C GLN A 59 -3.14 -3.90 5.59
N SER A 60 -1.89 -4.31 5.61
CA SER A 60 -1.52 -5.72 5.50
C SER A 60 -0.81 -6.17 6.76
N ARG A 61 -0.98 -7.44 7.10
CA ARG A 61 -0.33 -8.16 8.21
C ARG A 61 -0.16 -7.32 9.49
N GLY A 62 -1.13 -7.37 10.35
CA GLY A 62 -1.18 -6.54 11.54
C GLY A 62 -1.94 -5.25 11.28
N GLN A 63 -1.49 -4.14 11.90
CA GLN A 63 -2.18 -2.86 11.82
C GLN A 63 -1.40 -1.80 11.03
N LEU A 64 -0.34 -2.19 10.33
CA LEU A 64 0.50 -1.24 9.60
C LEU A 64 -0.04 -1.00 8.19
N TRP A 65 -0.18 0.27 7.87
CA TRP A 65 -0.51 0.75 6.54
C TRP A 65 0.74 1.00 5.71
N GLY A 66 0.67 0.66 4.43
CA GLY A 66 1.75 0.89 3.49
C GLY A 66 1.29 0.76 2.05
N PRO A 67 2.18 1.06 1.09
CA PRO A 67 1.89 0.84 -0.31
C PRO A 67 1.61 -0.64 -0.60
N PRO A 68 0.71 -0.95 -1.54
CA PRO A 68 0.46 -2.34 -1.95
C PRO A 68 1.73 -2.99 -2.50
N LYS A 69 2.09 -4.15 -2.00
CA LYS A 69 3.30 -4.89 -2.38
C LYS A 69 3.24 -6.34 -1.95
N GLY A 70 4.03 -7.16 -2.60
CA GLY A 70 4.21 -8.55 -2.17
C GLY A 70 5.47 -9.19 -2.73
N THR A 71 5.56 -10.48 -2.55
CA THR A 71 6.76 -11.27 -2.88
C THR A 71 6.79 -11.63 -4.36
N ILE A 72 7.93 -11.42 -4.99
CA ILE A 72 8.18 -11.83 -6.38
C ILE A 72 8.13 -13.35 -6.47
N GLN A 73 7.32 -13.87 -7.38
CA GLN A 73 7.18 -15.29 -7.64
C GLN A 73 8.28 -15.79 -8.60
N ASP A 74 8.45 -17.11 -8.65
CA ASP A 74 9.39 -17.73 -9.59
C ASP A 74 9.00 -17.39 -11.04
N ASN A 75 9.99 -17.01 -11.84
CA ASN A 75 9.83 -16.59 -13.25
C ASN A 75 8.96 -15.35 -13.49
N GLU A 76 8.66 -14.58 -12.44
CA GLU A 76 7.94 -13.31 -12.52
C GLU A 76 8.94 -12.14 -12.61
N SER A 77 8.67 -11.19 -13.51
CA SER A 77 9.43 -9.94 -13.52
C SER A 77 9.05 -9.04 -12.34
N ILE A 78 9.92 -8.11 -11.99
CA ILE A 78 9.66 -7.16 -10.92
C ILE A 78 8.42 -6.31 -11.23
N GLU A 79 8.29 -5.86 -12.49
CA GLU A 79 7.12 -5.10 -12.96
C GLU A 79 5.82 -5.88 -12.88
N ASP A 80 5.84 -7.14 -13.33
CA ASP A 80 4.66 -8.00 -13.30
C ASP A 80 4.23 -8.31 -11.87
N CYS A 81 5.19 -8.50 -10.97
CA CYS A 81 4.91 -8.62 -9.54
C CYS A 81 4.21 -7.37 -9.00
N ALA A 82 4.72 -6.17 -9.31
CA ALA A 82 4.09 -4.94 -8.87
C ALA A 82 2.65 -4.80 -9.38
N ILE A 83 2.41 -5.11 -10.65
CA ILE A 83 1.07 -5.09 -11.27
C ILE A 83 0.14 -6.10 -10.58
N ARG A 84 0.61 -7.33 -10.38
CA ARG A 84 -0.17 -8.38 -9.73
C ARG A 84 -0.53 -8.03 -8.30
N GLU A 85 0.43 -7.60 -7.49
CA GLU A 85 0.21 -7.26 -6.08
C GLU A 85 -0.73 -6.06 -5.91
N VAL A 86 -0.60 -5.04 -6.75
CA VAL A 86 -1.55 -3.92 -6.75
C VAL A 86 -2.96 -4.41 -7.06
N MET A 87 -3.13 -5.28 -8.05
CA MET A 87 -4.43 -5.87 -8.38
C MET A 87 -4.98 -6.72 -7.24
N GLU A 88 -4.16 -7.59 -6.65
CA GLU A 88 -4.57 -8.46 -5.54
C GLU A 88 -4.98 -7.68 -4.28
N GLU A 89 -4.26 -6.62 -3.94
CA GLU A 89 -4.50 -5.86 -2.71
C GLU A 89 -5.48 -4.70 -2.87
N THR A 90 -5.68 -4.18 -4.09
CA THR A 90 -6.51 -2.98 -4.31
C THR A 90 -7.62 -3.16 -5.33
N GLY A 91 -7.56 -4.18 -6.17
CA GLY A 91 -8.47 -4.35 -7.32
C GLY A 91 -8.15 -3.46 -8.52
N ILE A 92 -7.09 -2.65 -8.46
CA ILE A 92 -6.71 -1.76 -9.56
C ILE A 92 -5.80 -2.50 -10.54
N GLN A 93 -6.24 -2.61 -11.79
CA GLN A 93 -5.43 -3.17 -12.86
C GLN A 93 -4.53 -2.09 -13.46
N LEU A 94 -3.23 -2.26 -13.27
CA LEU A 94 -2.20 -1.42 -13.86
C LEU A 94 -1.63 -2.05 -15.13
N ASN A 95 -0.97 -1.22 -15.93
CA ASN A 95 -0.08 -1.66 -16.99
C ASN A 95 1.26 -0.90 -16.92
N ARG A 96 2.30 -1.42 -17.57
CA ARG A 96 3.65 -0.85 -17.50
C ARG A 96 3.74 0.58 -18.03
N ALA A 97 2.87 0.96 -18.98
CA ALA A 97 2.86 2.32 -19.54
C ALA A 97 2.46 3.39 -18.52
N GLN A 98 1.82 2.99 -17.42
CA GLN A 98 1.43 3.91 -16.33
C GLN A 98 2.56 4.18 -15.34
N PHE A 99 3.66 3.44 -15.38
CA PHE A 99 4.80 3.65 -14.50
C PHE A 99 5.53 4.96 -14.85
N ILE A 100 5.75 5.79 -13.85
CA ILE A 100 6.36 7.11 -14.02
C ILE A 100 7.78 7.10 -13.45
N GLY A 101 8.72 7.53 -14.27
CA GLY A 101 10.12 7.66 -13.89
C GLY A 101 10.78 6.34 -13.54
N GLN A 102 11.86 6.41 -12.79
CA GLN A 102 12.57 5.22 -12.32
C GLN A 102 11.91 4.64 -11.07
N PRO A 103 11.83 3.31 -10.95
CA PRO A 103 11.36 2.70 -9.73
C PRO A 103 12.25 3.03 -8.54
N THR A 104 11.69 3.00 -7.35
CA THR A 104 12.38 3.29 -6.11
C THR A 104 12.69 2.00 -5.36
N LEU A 105 13.97 1.75 -5.13
CA LEU A 105 14.43 0.64 -4.30
C LEU A 105 14.41 1.06 -2.83
N VAL A 106 13.70 0.33 -2.00
CA VAL A 106 13.58 0.57 -0.56
C VAL A 106 14.26 -0.55 0.21
N LYS A 107 15.19 -0.18 1.10
CA LYS A 107 15.95 -1.10 1.96
C LYS A 107 16.64 -2.25 1.21
N ASN A 108 17.04 -2.01 -0.04
CA ASN A 108 17.68 -3.02 -0.90
C ASN A 108 16.86 -4.31 -1.14
N LYS A 109 15.55 -4.29 -0.87
CA LYS A 109 14.70 -5.48 -0.92
C LYS A 109 13.42 -5.33 -1.69
N ALA A 110 12.82 -4.14 -1.69
CA ALA A 110 11.53 -3.89 -2.32
C ALA A 110 11.63 -2.79 -3.38
N MET A 111 11.07 -3.06 -4.56
CA MET A 111 11.01 -2.13 -5.66
C MET A 111 9.59 -1.56 -5.78
N TYR A 112 9.46 -0.25 -5.78
CA TYR A 112 8.18 0.43 -5.95
C TYR A 112 8.13 1.23 -7.23
N TYR A 113 7.08 1.00 -8.01
CA TYR A 113 6.76 1.76 -9.22
C TYR A 113 5.76 2.85 -8.88
N THR A 114 6.08 4.08 -9.28
CA THR A 114 5.19 5.22 -9.06
C THR A 114 4.14 5.29 -10.16
N VAL A 115 2.89 5.47 -9.77
CA VAL A 115 1.74 5.61 -10.65
C VAL A 115 0.89 6.79 -10.20
N GLU A 116 0.47 7.64 -11.13
CA GLU A 116 -0.48 8.70 -10.88
C GLU A 116 -1.88 8.27 -11.35
N LEU A 117 -2.83 8.28 -10.43
CA LEU A 117 -4.23 7.97 -10.70
C LEU A 117 -5.13 9.03 -10.06
N ASN A 118 -6.27 9.29 -10.69
CA ASN A 118 -7.32 10.09 -10.06
C ASN A 118 -8.20 9.19 -9.18
N GLU A 119 -8.26 9.46 -7.88
CA GLU A 119 -9.04 8.65 -6.93
C GLU A 119 -10.52 8.51 -7.31
N ALA A 120 -11.09 9.51 -7.98
CA ALA A 120 -12.48 9.48 -8.42
C ALA A 120 -12.77 8.39 -9.47
N ASN A 121 -11.75 7.94 -10.19
CA ASN A 121 -11.87 6.91 -11.23
C ASN A 121 -11.59 5.49 -10.71
N PHE A 122 -11.12 5.35 -9.49
CA PHE A 122 -10.68 4.07 -8.95
C PHE A 122 -11.20 3.86 -7.54
N GLU A 123 -12.38 3.26 -7.42
CA GLU A 123 -12.84 2.77 -6.13
C GLU A 123 -12.13 1.45 -5.81
N PRO A 124 -11.38 1.39 -4.71
CA PRO A 124 -10.77 0.14 -4.27
C PRO A 124 -11.85 -0.92 -4.00
N GLN A 125 -11.69 -2.08 -4.57
CA GLN A 125 -12.67 -3.15 -4.42
C GLN A 125 -12.71 -3.66 -2.98
N ASN A 126 -13.93 -3.93 -2.51
CA ASN A 126 -14.17 -4.42 -1.14
C ASN A 126 -13.90 -5.93 -0.99
N HIS A 127 -13.83 -6.65 -2.10
CA HIS A 127 -13.71 -8.12 -2.10
C HIS A 127 -12.60 -8.56 -3.05
N ILE A 128 -11.48 -8.92 -2.47
CA ILE A 128 -10.44 -9.65 -3.18
C ILE A 128 -10.27 -10.97 -2.43
N LEU A 129 -10.63 -12.06 -3.11
CA LEU A 129 -10.43 -13.41 -2.59
C LEU A 129 -8.94 -13.63 -2.35
N ASP A 130 -8.60 -14.22 -1.20
CA ASP A 130 -7.23 -14.55 -0.79
C ASP A 130 -6.31 -13.34 -0.54
N ASN A 131 -6.88 -12.18 -0.26
CA ASN A 131 -6.13 -10.98 0.03
C ASN A 131 -5.66 -10.95 1.50
N ASP A 132 -4.38 -10.73 1.70
CA ASP A 132 -3.77 -10.50 3.01
C ASP A 132 -4.04 -9.09 3.58
N ALA A 133 -4.63 -8.20 2.79
CA ALA A 133 -4.95 -6.85 3.24
C ALA A 133 -6.26 -6.80 4.02
N ASN A 134 -6.22 -6.18 5.20
CA ASN A 134 -7.39 -5.94 6.05
C ASN A 134 -8.07 -4.63 5.77
N GLY A 135 -7.36 -3.68 5.18
CA GLY A 135 -7.87 -2.35 4.94
C GLY A 135 -7.28 -1.74 3.68
N ILE A 136 -7.98 -0.75 3.18
CA ILE A 136 -7.60 -0.01 1.98
C ILE A 136 -8.14 1.41 2.08
N GLY A 137 -7.40 2.38 1.59
CA GLY A 137 -7.88 3.76 1.57
C GLY A 137 -6.96 4.74 0.88
N TRP A 138 -7.54 5.88 0.55
CA TRP A 138 -6.84 7.05 0.07
C TRP A 138 -6.59 8.01 1.23
N PHE A 139 -5.33 8.35 1.45
CA PHE A 139 -4.90 9.21 2.55
C PHE A 139 -4.28 10.48 2.02
N ASN A 140 -4.82 11.62 2.45
CA ASN A 140 -4.20 12.91 2.19
C ASN A 140 -2.89 13.03 2.99
N ILE A 141 -1.81 13.41 2.31
CA ILE A 141 -0.47 13.50 2.91
C ILE A 141 -0.43 14.47 4.08
N GLU A 142 -1.19 15.56 4.01
CA GLU A 142 -1.23 16.56 5.08
C GLU A 142 -1.94 16.07 6.35
N CYS A 143 -2.89 15.13 6.18
CA CYS A 143 -3.64 14.55 7.30
C CYS A 143 -2.92 13.37 7.96
N LEU A 144 -2.03 12.69 7.25
CA LEU A 144 -1.38 11.46 7.74
C LEU A 144 -0.68 11.63 9.07
N ASP A 145 0.07 12.69 9.24
CA ASP A 145 0.82 12.93 10.47
C ASP A 145 -0.12 13.11 11.69
N GLY A 146 -1.25 13.78 11.49
CA GLY A 146 -2.30 13.90 12.51
C GLY A 146 -2.92 12.56 12.87
N LEU A 147 -3.28 11.76 11.88
CA LEU A 147 -3.86 10.42 12.09
C LEU A 147 -2.90 9.50 12.86
N ILE A 148 -1.61 9.61 12.59
CA ILE A 148 -0.58 8.82 13.29
C ILE A 148 -0.41 9.31 14.74
N ARG A 149 -0.34 10.62 14.96
CA ARG A 149 -0.22 11.21 16.31
C ARG A 149 -1.43 10.88 17.19
N GLU A 150 -2.62 10.87 16.61
CA GLU A 150 -3.87 10.50 17.29
C GLU A 150 -4.03 8.97 17.45
N LYS A 151 -3.04 8.19 17.01
CA LYS A 151 -3.04 6.72 17.07
C LYS A 151 -4.21 6.06 16.33
N LYS A 152 -4.78 6.74 15.35
CA LYS A 152 -5.83 6.17 14.49
C LYS A 152 -5.26 5.18 13.48
N ILE A 153 -4.07 5.46 12.97
CA ILE A 153 -3.32 4.57 12.06
C ILE A 153 -1.84 4.55 12.40
N SER A 154 -1.17 3.52 11.91
CA SER A 154 0.29 3.44 11.89
C SER A 154 0.76 3.06 10.50
N ILE A 155 1.85 3.61 10.04
CA ILE A 155 2.43 3.32 8.72
C ILE A 155 3.75 2.57 8.85
N ASN A 156 4.05 1.72 7.87
CA ASN A 156 5.29 0.97 7.84
C ASN A 156 6.48 1.83 7.39
N GLN A 157 7.70 1.32 7.57
CA GLN A 157 8.93 2.04 7.22
C GLN A 157 9.05 2.32 5.72
N HIS A 158 8.57 1.43 4.85
CA HIS A 158 8.59 1.65 3.42
C HIS A 158 7.74 2.87 3.03
N CYS A 159 6.56 2.99 3.63
CA CYS A 159 5.68 4.14 3.43
C CYS A 159 6.36 5.44 3.85
N LYS A 160 7.00 5.47 5.02
CA LYS A 160 7.73 6.66 5.51
C LYS A 160 8.84 7.08 4.53
N ILE A 161 9.61 6.12 4.03
CA ILE A 161 10.71 6.39 3.08
C ILE A 161 10.17 6.96 1.77
N LEU A 162 9.10 6.37 1.23
CA LEU A 162 8.50 6.84 -0.02
C LEU A 162 7.88 8.23 0.11
N ILE A 163 7.15 8.49 1.20
CA ILE A 163 6.57 9.81 1.48
C ILE A 163 7.68 10.86 1.58
N LYS A 164 8.74 10.58 2.30
CA LYS A 164 9.89 11.49 2.41
C LYS A 164 10.50 11.79 1.05
N LYS A 165 10.66 10.77 0.21
CA LYS A 165 11.26 10.94 -1.12
C LYS A 165 10.39 11.77 -2.06
N PHE A 166 9.09 11.45 -2.14
CA PHE A 166 8.20 12.08 -3.13
C PHE A 166 7.59 13.40 -2.66
N PHE A 167 7.28 13.54 -1.39
CA PHE A 167 6.64 14.72 -0.84
C PHE A 167 7.56 15.58 0.03
N ARG A 168 8.82 15.17 0.21
CA ARG A 168 9.80 15.83 1.09
C ARG A 168 9.28 16.06 2.51
N LYS A 169 8.35 15.21 2.94
CA LYS A 169 7.70 15.30 4.25
C LYS A 169 8.18 14.19 5.17
N HIS A 170 8.55 14.56 6.38
CA HIS A 170 8.83 13.61 7.45
C HIS A 170 7.53 13.24 8.16
N ILE A 171 7.27 11.96 8.29
CA ILE A 171 6.21 11.39 9.11
C ILE A 171 6.86 10.72 10.33
N SER A 172 6.41 11.09 11.48
CA SER A 172 6.94 10.59 12.76
C SER A 172 6.67 9.10 12.97
#